data_2f3c1f48037b0ab67378417d4841df74
#
_entry.id   2f3c1f48037b0ab67378417d4841df74
#
_cell.length_a   1.000
_cell.length_b   1.000
_cell.length_c   1.000
_cell.angle_alpha   90.00
_cell.angle_beta   90.00
_cell.angle_gamma   90.00
#
_symmetry.space_group_name_H-M   'P 1'
#
loop_
_entity.id
_entity.type
_entity.pdbx_description
1 polymer ?
#
loop_
_entity_poly.entity_id
_entity_poly.type
_entity_poly.pdbx_seq_one_letter_code
_entity_poly.pdbx_strand_id
1 'polypeptide(L)'
;MKNTLKKSLKNSISYLEYKDLVKNLLAENKSTGPHQSEDLTNYSLLNDRRMKRLDKTIKISEETAEEIKKVNEPQTWLLITEGWCGDAAQNLPVINKMA
;
A
#
# COMPACT_ATOMS: atom_id res chain seq x y z
N MET A 1 22.28 7.48 5.95
CA MET A 1 20.85 7.63 5.60
C MET A 1 20.59 7.73 4.11
N LYS A 2 21.30 8.56 3.37
CA LYS A 2 21.08 8.68 1.91
C LYS A 2 21.23 7.35 1.17
N ASN A 3 22.21 6.53 1.54
CA ASN A 3 22.42 5.23 0.90
C ASN A 3 21.31 4.23 1.22
N THR A 4 20.75 4.27 2.44
CA THR A 4 19.63 3.42 2.85
C THR A 4 18.38 3.78 2.08
N LEU A 5 18.08 5.09 1.92
CA LEU A 5 16.93 5.55 1.14
C LEU A 5 17.03 5.17 -0.34
N LYS A 6 18.20 5.36 -0.95
CA LYS A 6 18.42 4.96 -2.35
C LYS A 6 18.23 3.46 -2.54
N LYS A 7 18.77 2.66 -1.62
CA LYS A 7 18.64 1.20 -1.66
C LYS A 7 17.18 0.77 -1.49
N SER A 8 16.45 1.40 -0.57
CA SER A 8 15.04 1.12 -0.34
C SER A 8 14.19 1.51 -1.55
N LEU A 9 14.45 2.65 -2.19
CA LEU A 9 13.77 3.07 -3.41
C LEU A 9 14.02 2.09 -4.56
N LYS A 10 15.26 1.62 -4.71
CA LYS A 10 15.63 0.66 -5.74
C LYS A 10 14.90 -0.68 -5.56
N ASN A 11 14.66 -1.09 -4.31
CA ASN A 11 14.00 -2.34 -3.98
C ASN A 11 12.48 -2.17 -3.77
N SER A 12 11.96 -0.96 -3.91
CA SER A 12 10.54 -0.70 -3.73
C SER A 12 9.72 -1.26 -4.89
N ILE A 13 8.42 -1.48 -4.62
CA ILE A 13 7.47 -1.96 -5.61
C ILE A 13 6.28 -0.99 -5.69
N SER A 14 5.56 -1.01 -6.80
CA SER A 14 4.37 -0.20 -6.97
C SER A 14 3.23 -0.71 -6.08
N TYR A 15 2.18 0.11 -5.92
CA TYR A 15 0.99 -0.29 -5.18
C TYR A 15 0.33 -1.54 -5.78
N LEU A 16 0.23 -1.62 -7.10
CA LEU A 16 -0.35 -2.78 -7.77
C LEU A 16 0.49 -4.03 -7.56
N GLU A 17 1.81 -3.92 -7.65
CA GLU A 17 2.73 -5.02 -7.36
C GLU A 17 2.63 -5.46 -5.89
N TYR A 18 2.47 -4.52 -4.97
CA TYR A 18 2.26 -4.81 -3.55
C TYR A 18 0.97 -5.59 -3.32
N LYS A 19 -0.13 -5.18 -3.94
CA LYS A 19 -1.41 -5.90 -3.84
C LYS A 19 -1.29 -7.32 -4.39
N ASP A 20 -0.62 -7.51 -5.50
CA ASP A 20 -0.37 -8.82 -6.08
C ASP A 20 0.50 -9.69 -5.17
N LEU A 21 1.53 -9.10 -4.56
CA LEU A 21 2.37 -9.80 -3.59
C LEU A 21 1.54 -10.32 -2.41
N VAL A 22 0.71 -9.47 -1.81
CA VAL A 22 -0.15 -9.85 -0.69
C VAL A 22 -1.11 -10.95 -1.11
N LYS A 23 -1.74 -10.83 -2.27
CA LYS A 23 -2.68 -11.80 -2.80
C LYS A 23 -2.02 -13.17 -3.02
N ASN A 24 -0.83 -13.18 -3.61
CA ASN A 24 -0.09 -14.41 -3.88
C ASN A 24 0.36 -15.09 -2.58
N LEU A 25 0.82 -14.31 -1.59
CA LEU A 25 1.18 -14.85 -0.28
C LEU A 25 -0.02 -15.43 0.45
N LEU A 26 -1.18 -14.78 0.38
CA LEU A 26 -2.41 -15.28 0.97
C LEU A 26 -2.86 -16.61 0.33
N ALA A 27 -2.66 -16.77 -0.97
CA ALA A 27 -2.94 -18.04 -1.67
C ALA A 27 -2.08 -19.19 -1.12
N GLU A 28 -0.90 -18.87 -0.55
CA GLU A 28 -0.01 -19.82 0.12
C GLU A 28 -0.18 -19.84 1.64
N ASN A 29 -1.22 -19.19 2.18
CA ASN A 29 -1.46 -19.02 3.60
C ASN A 29 -0.33 -18.29 4.33
N LYS A 30 0.25 -17.29 3.68
CA LYS A 30 1.37 -16.50 4.20
C LYS A 30 1.03 -15.02 4.26
N SER A 31 1.76 -14.29 5.08
CA SER A 31 1.74 -12.83 5.14
C SER A 31 3.10 -12.27 4.73
N THR A 32 3.19 -10.95 4.57
CA THR A 32 4.46 -10.29 4.28
C THR A 32 5.37 -10.29 5.52
N GLY A 33 6.67 -10.15 5.29
CA GLY A 33 7.66 -10.06 6.36
C GLY A 33 8.21 -11.40 6.82
N PRO A 34 9.26 -11.37 7.66
CA PRO A 34 9.95 -12.58 8.11
C PRO A 34 9.18 -13.41 9.14
N HIS A 35 8.27 -12.76 9.89
CA HIS A 35 7.48 -13.46 10.90
C HIS A 35 6.19 -13.97 10.28
N GLN A 36 5.92 -15.26 10.47
CA GLN A 36 4.71 -15.90 9.98
C GLN A 36 3.90 -16.43 11.16
N SER A 37 2.60 -16.18 11.15
CA SER A 37 1.65 -16.74 12.10
C SER A 37 0.26 -16.77 11.48
N GLU A 38 -0.61 -17.59 12.01
CA GLU A 38 -2.00 -17.66 11.57
C GLU A 38 -2.70 -16.31 11.75
N ASP A 39 -2.44 -15.64 12.87
CA ASP A 39 -3.02 -14.33 13.15
C ASP A 39 -2.59 -13.28 12.14
N LEU A 40 -1.31 -13.20 11.82
CA LEU A 40 -0.81 -12.25 10.81
C LEU A 40 -1.39 -12.53 9.43
N THR A 41 -1.55 -13.80 9.07
CA THR A 41 -2.18 -14.20 7.81
C THR A 41 -3.65 -13.78 7.78
N ASN A 42 -4.38 -13.97 8.88
CA ASN A 42 -5.78 -13.57 8.98
C ASN A 42 -5.94 -12.04 8.92
N TYR A 43 -5.07 -11.27 9.57
CA TYR A 43 -5.07 -9.82 9.44
C TYR A 43 -4.78 -9.38 8.00
N SER A 44 -3.84 -10.04 7.34
CA SER A 44 -3.52 -9.74 5.95
C SER A 44 -4.70 -10.01 5.02
N LEU A 45 -5.44 -11.09 5.25
CA LEU A 45 -6.65 -11.40 4.48
C LEU A 45 -7.72 -10.33 4.67
N LEU A 46 -7.97 -9.90 5.91
CA LEU A 46 -8.89 -8.82 6.21
C LEU A 46 -8.48 -7.52 5.53
N ASN A 47 -7.20 -7.18 5.59
CA ASN A 47 -6.66 -5.96 5.00
C ASN A 47 -6.70 -5.99 3.46
N ASP A 48 -6.47 -7.13 2.85
CA ASP A 48 -6.62 -7.30 1.40
C ASP A 48 -8.06 -6.99 0.96
N ARG A 49 -9.04 -7.48 1.70
CA ARG A 49 -10.46 -7.17 1.45
C ARG A 49 -10.77 -5.69 1.64
N ARG A 50 -10.20 -5.06 2.68
CA ARG A 50 -10.35 -3.62 2.93
C ARG A 50 -9.80 -2.80 1.77
N MET A 51 -8.60 -3.13 1.31
CA MET A 51 -7.97 -2.42 0.20
C MET A 51 -8.79 -2.56 -1.10
N LYS A 52 -9.28 -3.76 -1.40
CA LYS A 52 -10.13 -3.98 -2.57
C LYS A 52 -11.39 -3.15 -2.53
N ARG A 53 -12.06 -3.08 -1.38
CA ARG A 53 -13.27 -2.28 -1.21
C ARG A 53 -12.98 -0.80 -1.38
N LEU A 54 -11.91 -0.30 -0.76
CA LEU A 54 -11.53 1.12 -0.85
C LEU A 54 -11.12 1.50 -2.26
N ASP A 55 -10.40 0.64 -2.97
CA ASP A 55 -10.06 0.89 -4.37
C ASP A 55 -11.28 1.11 -5.25
N LYS A 56 -12.40 0.43 -4.95
CA LYS A 56 -13.65 0.55 -5.70
C LYS A 56 -14.49 1.74 -5.28
N THR A 57 -14.48 2.09 -4.00
CA THR A 57 -15.45 3.03 -3.42
C THR A 57 -14.88 4.40 -3.13
N ILE A 58 -13.54 4.52 -3.06
CA ILE A 58 -12.92 5.76 -2.65
C ILE A 58 -13.05 6.83 -3.74
N LYS A 59 -13.46 8.03 -3.32
CA LYS A 59 -13.56 9.20 -4.19
C LYS A 59 -12.81 10.35 -3.54
N ILE A 60 -12.03 11.03 -4.36
CA ILE A 60 -11.33 12.25 -3.94
C ILE A 60 -12.26 13.42 -4.29
N SER A 61 -12.44 14.35 -3.35
CA SER A 61 -13.25 15.56 -3.61
C SER A 61 -12.63 16.40 -4.73
N GLU A 62 -13.44 17.16 -5.44
CA GLU A 62 -12.96 18.04 -6.50
C GLU A 62 -11.94 19.05 -5.97
N GLU A 63 -12.18 19.61 -4.79
CA GLU A 63 -11.26 20.55 -4.14
C GLU A 63 -9.89 19.91 -3.90
N THR A 64 -9.87 18.70 -3.36
CA THR A 64 -8.62 17.98 -3.11
C THR A 64 -7.91 17.66 -4.42
N ALA A 65 -8.64 17.22 -5.44
CA ALA A 65 -8.07 16.93 -6.75
C ALA A 65 -7.46 18.18 -7.38
N GLU A 66 -8.10 19.34 -7.26
CA GLU A 66 -7.56 20.60 -7.76
C GLU A 66 -6.28 21.00 -7.04
N GLU A 67 -6.24 20.86 -5.72
CA GLU A 67 -5.03 21.16 -4.94
C GLU A 67 -3.87 20.24 -5.33
N ILE A 68 -4.13 18.97 -5.56
CA ILE A 68 -3.11 18.01 -6.01
C ILE A 68 -2.57 18.39 -7.40
N LYS A 69 -3.44 18.83 -8.31
CA LYS A 69 -3.04 19.26 -9.66
C LYS A 69 -2.14 20.48 -9.66
N LYS A 70 -2.15 21.27 -8.60
CA LYS A 70 -1.26 22.43 -8.44
C LYS A 70 0.18 22.04 -8.12
N VAL A 71 0.44 20.79 -7.76
CA VAL A 71 1.79 20.30 -7.54
C VAL A 71 2.46 20.15 -8.91
N ASN A 72 3.46 20.98 -9.17
CA ASN A 72 4.14 21.05 -10.47
C ASN A 72 5.35 20.13 -10.60
N GLU A 73 5.87 19.65 -9.48
CA GLU A 73 7.07 18.82 -9.47
C GLU A 73 6.72 17.35 -9.23
N PRO A 74 7.31 16.42 -10.02
CA PRO A 74 7.13 15.00 -9.75
C PRO A 74 7.64 14.65 -8.36
N GLN A 75 6.85 13.88 -7.61
CA GLN A 75 7.22 13.40 -6.28
C GLN A 75 7.11 11.88 -6.21
N THR A 76 8.05 11.29 -5.50
CA THR A 76 8.01 9.86 -5.20
C THR A 76 7.81 9.69 -3.70
N TRP A 77 6.72 9.02 -3.32
CA TRP A 77 6.41 8.71 -1.93
C TRP A 77 6.79 7.25 -1.67
N LEU A 78 7.74 7.06 -0.76
CA LEU A 78 8.15 5.74 -0.30
C LEU A 78 7.39 5.40 0.97
N LEU A 79 6.62 4.30 0.94
CA LEU A 79 5.84 3.83 2.08
C LEU A 79 6.42 2.52 2.58
N ILE A 80 6.55 2.40 3.90
CA ILE A 80 7.02 1.17 4.56
C ILE A 80 5.82 0.55 5.26
N THR A 81 5.48 -0.69 4.89
CA THR A 81 4.28 -1.34 5.39
C THR A 81 4.41 -2.86 5.42
N GLU A 82 3.47 -3.49 6.07
CA GLU A 82 3.27 -4.94 6.06
C GLU A 82 1.80 -5.25 5.76
N GLY A 83 1.55 -6.42 5.15
CA GLY A 83 0.18 -6.81 4.76
C GLY A 83 -0.80 -6.93 5.92
N TRP A 84 -0.29 -7.20 7.13
CA TRP A 84 -1.11 -7.31 8.34
C TRP A 84 -1.39 -5.95 9.01
N CYS A 85 -0.86 -4.85 8.51
CA CYS A 85 -1.04 -3.52 9.10
C CYS A 85 -2.38 -2.91 8.67
N GLY A 86 -3.30 -2.76 9.61
CA GLY A 86 -4.64 -2.21 9.35
C GLY A 86 -4.62 -0.74 8.93
N ASP A 87 -3.74 0.06 9.50
CA ASP A 87 -3.61 1.48 9.15
C ASP A 87 -3.17 1.63 7.68
N ALA A 88 -2.21 0.83 7.24
CA ALA A 88 -1.77 0.83 5.86
C ALA A 88 -2.91 0.41 4.92
N ALA A 89 -3.68 -0.62 5.27
CA ALA A 89 -4.79 -1.10 4.46
C ALA A 89 -5.87 -0.03 4.23
N GLN A 90 -6.06 0.86 5.19
CA GLN A 90 -7.02 1.94 5.07
C GLN A 90 -6.48 3.19 4.38
N ASN A 91 -5.18 3.43 4.45
CA ASN A 91 -4.56 4.65 3.93
C ASN A 91 -3.90 4.48 2.56
N LEU A 92 -3.31 3.32 2.26
CA LEU A 92 -2.63 3.08 0.98
C LEU A 92 -3.53 3.29 -0.23
N PRO A 93 -4.78 2.78 -0.26
CA PRO A 93 -5.67 3.02 -1.39
C PRO A 93 -5.98 4.51 -1.60
N VAL A 94 -6.12 5.27 -0.51
CA VAL A 94 -6.35 6.72 -0.57
C VAL A 94 -5.14 7.42 -1.20
N ILE A 95 -3.94 7.12 -0.70
CA ILE A 95 -2.71 7.70 -1.20
C ILE A 95 -2.51 7.35 -2.68
N ASN A 96 -2.76 6.10 -3.05
CA ASN A 96 -2.67 5.67 -4.45
C ASN A 96 -3.65 6.41 -5.35
N LYS A 97 -4.87 6.65 -4.89
CA LYS A 97 -5.88 7.40 -5.65
C LYS A 97 -5.48 8.84 -5.88
N MET A 98 -4.77 9.43 -4.93
CA MET A 98 -4.26 10.80 -5.04
C MET A 98 -3.07 10.91 -6.00
N ALA A 99 -2.36 9.84 -6.22
CA ALA A 99 -1.19 9.82 -7.09
C ALA A 99 -1.52 9.92 -8.58
#